data_a31ca597d54d481fbc0134da0aa1257c
#
_entry.id   a31ca597d54d481fbc0134da0aa1257c
#
_cell.length_a   1.000
_cell.length_b   1.000
_cell.length_c   1.000
_cell.angle_alpha   90.00
_cell.angle_beta   90.00
_cell.angle_gamma   90.00
#
_symmetry.space_group_name_H-M   'P 1'
#
loop_
_entity.id
_entity.type
_entity.pdbx_description
1 polymer ?
#
loop_
_entity_poly.entity_id
_entity_poly.type
_entity_poly.pdbx_seq_one_letter_code
_entity_poly.pdbx_strand_id
1 'polypeptide(L)'
;IKEEAIRANMFFVNERWLGGMLTNFKTIETRIKRLKQLEAMAEDGTFEVLPKKEVIGLRHEMDKLEKYLGGIKDMPKMPGALFVVDPKKVKIAIAEAIKLGIPVVATVDTNCDPDEVDFPIPANDDAIRAVKLLAGKMADAVLEGRQGESFEEALDNMVADSAEMVRDGKA
;
A
#
# COMPACT_ATOMS: atom_id res chain seq x y z
N ILE A 1 -5.13 -9.43 -5.69
CA ILE A 1 -4.34 -8.53 -4.82
C ILE A 1 -5.13 -7.25 -4.54
N LYS A 2 -5.49 -6.46 -5.57
CA LYS A 2 -6.21 -5.17 -5.40
C LYS A 2 -7.46 -5.31 -4.51
N GLU A 3 -8.34 -6.27 -4.78
CA GLU A 3 -9.57 -6.51 -4.02
C GLU A 3 -9.30 -6.74 -2.53
N GLU A 4 -8.31 -7.59 -2.22
CA GLU A 4 -7.96 -7.94 -0.84
C GLU A 4 -7.26 -6.79 -0.12
N ALA A 5 -6.42 -6.02 -0.82
CA ALA A 5 -5.81 -4.84 -0.26
C ALA A 5 -6.86 -3.77 0.10
N ILE A 6 -7.85 -3.53 -0.78
CA ILE A 6 -8.97 -2.62 -0.50
C ILE A 6 -9.79 -3.13 0.71
N ARG A 7 -10.07 -4.45 0.78
CA ARG A 7 -10.79 -5.05 1.91
C ARG A 7 -10.09 -4.80 3.25
N ALA A 8 -8.77 -4.91 3.26
CA ALA A 8 -7.97 -4.65 4.45
C ALA A 8 -7.60 -3.17 4.66
N ASN A 9 -8.09 -2.27 3.79
CA ASN A 9 -7.71 -0.85 3.77
C ASN A 9 -6.19 -0.64 3.72
N MET A 10 -5.52 -1.42 2.85
CA MET A 10 -4.08 -1.38 2.61
C MET A 10 -3.76 -0.84 1.23
N PHE A 11 -2.55 -0.30 1.11
CA PHE A 11 -2.02 0.20 -0.16
C PHE A 11 -1.55 -0.96 -1.03
N PHE A 12 -1.58 -0.77 -2.35
CA PHE A 12 -1.21 -1.82 -3.29
C PHE A 12 -0.60 -1.25 -4.58
N VAL A 13 0.18 -2.09 -5.25
CA VAL A 13 0.65 -1.89 -6.61
C VAL A 13 0.34 -3.16 -7.38
N ASN A 14 -0.64 -3.12 -8.26
CA ASN A 14 -1.11 -4.27 -9.04
C ASN A 14 -0.67 -4.23 -10.50
N GLU A 15 -0.02 -3.17 -10.90
CA GLU A 15 0.58 -2.98 -12.21
C GLU A 15 2.11 -3.03 -12.08
N ARG A 16 2.83 -2.47 -13.03
CA ARG A 16 4.28 -2.44 -13.01
C ARG A 16 4.82 -1.59 -11.86
N TRP A 17 5.71 -2.15 -11.06
CA TRP A 17 6.49 -1.40 -10.09
C TRP A 17 7.38 -0.38 -10.79
N LEU A 18 7.27 0.88 -10.43
CA LEU A 18 8.12 1.94 -10.95
C LEU A 18 9.36 2.06 -10.05
N GLY A 19 10.56 2.01 -10.65
CA GLY A 19 11.79 2.19 -9.89
C GLY A 19 11.79 3.50 -9.11
N GLY A 20 12.15 3.43 -7.81
CA GLY A 20 12.15 4.56 -6.91
C GLY A 20 10.84 4.79 -6.15
N MET A 21 9.87 3.86 -6.22
CA MET A 21 8.59 4.03 -5.50
C MET A 21 8.79 4.15 -3.98
N LEU A 22 9.80 3.49 -3.44
CA LEU A 22 10.17 3.60 -2.02
C LEU A 22 11.41 4.49 -1.85
N THR A 23 12.49 4.19 -2.55
CA THR A 23 13.77 4.90 -2.37
C THR A 23 13.76 6.36 -2.85
N ASN A 24 12.83 6.74 -3.71
CA ASN A 24 12.62 8.11 -4.17
C ASN A 24 11.16 8.56 -3.94
N PHE A 25 10.63 8.26 -2.78
CA PHE A 25 9.23 8.52 -2.43
C PHE A 25 8.83 9.99 -2.61
N LYS A 26 9.72 10.93 -2.32
CA LYS A 26 9.47 12.38 -2.52
C LYS A 26 9.11 12.72 -3.98
N THR A 27 9.74 12.07 -4.95
CA THR A 27 9.40 12.24 -6.36
C THR A 27 8.05 11.59 -6.68
N ILE A 28 7.76 10.45 -6.08
CA ILE A 28 6.45 9.77 -6.22
C ILE A 28 5.33 10.64 -5.63
N GLU A 29 5.52 11.25 -4.46
CA GLU A 29 4.57 12.21 -3.91
C GLU A 29 4.26 13.37 -4.87
N THR A 30 5.26 13.89 -5.58
CA THR A 30 5.05 14.94 -6.58
C THR A 30 4.15 14.44 -7.72
N ARG A 31 4.31 13.19 -8.15
CA ARG A 31 3.45 12.56 -9.16
C ARG A 31 2.04 12.29 -8.64
N ILE A 32 1.91 11.88 -7.39
CA ILE A 32 0.61 11.71 -6.73
C ILE A 32 -0.11 13.06 -6.60
N LYS A 33 0.59 14.12 -6.21
CA LYS A 33 0.02 15.48 -6.18
C LYS A 33 -0.48 15.92 -7.56
N ARG A 34 0.29 15.58 -8.61
CA ARG A 34 -0.14 15.86 -10.00
C ARG A 34 -1.40 15.08 -10.37
N LEU A 35 -1.51 13.81 -9.97
CA LEU A 35 -2.72 13.00 -10.17
C LEU A 35 -3.94 13.65 -9.51
N LYS A 36 -3.83 13.97 -8.21
CA LYS A 36 -4.90 14.63 -7.45
C LYS A 36 -5.30 15.98 -8.05
N GLN A 37 -4.34 16.74 -8.59
CA GLN A 37 -4.62 17.98 -9.31
C GLN A 37 -5.44 17.74 -10.59
N LEU A 38 -5.09 16.70 -11.37
CA LEU A 38 -5.83 16.35 -12.60
C LEU A 38 -7.24 15.85 -12.29
N GLU A 39 -7.41 15.06 -11.22
CA GLU A 39 -8.72 14.63 -10.72
C GLU A 39 -9.60 15.85 -10.35
N ALA A 40 -9.05 16.78 -9.57
CA ALA A 40 -9.75 18.02 -9.20
C ALA A 40 -10.14 18.86 -10.43
N MET A 41 -9.25 19.00 -11.44
CA MET A 41 -9.55 19.69 -12.70
C MET A 41 -10.64 18.99 -13.51
N ALA A 42 -10.79 17.68 -13.37
CA ALA A 42 -11.87 16.93 -14.04
C ALA A 42 -13.23 17.13 -13.34
N GLU A 43 -13.21 17.30 -12.01
CA GLU A 43 -14.42 17.47 -11.20
C GLU A 43 -14.95 18.92 -11.21
N ASP A 44 -14.08 19.91 -11.22
CA ASP A 44 -14.45 21.34 -11.20
C ASP A 44 -14.87 21.92 -12.56
N GLY A 45 -14.89 21.08 -13.61
CA GLY A 45 -15.30 21.49 -14.97
C GLY A 45 -14.20 22.21 -15.76
N THR A 46 -12.98 22.32 -15.26
CA THR A 46 -11.85 22.97 -15.97
C THR A 46 -11.63 22.34 -17.35
N PHE A 47 -11.87 21.03 -17.49
CA PHE A 47 -11.74 20.35 -18.78
C PHE A 47 -12.77 20.78 -19.86
N GLU A 48 -13.87 21.41 -19.46
CA GLU A 48 -14.88 21.90 -20.40
C GLU A 48 -14.46 23.22 -21.07
N VAL A 49 -13.59 23.99 -20.40
CA VAL A 49 -13.11 25.29 -20.89
C VAL A 49 -11.86 25.15 -21.77
N LEU A 50 -11.12 24.04 -21.64
CA LEU A 50 -9.87 23.81 -22.35
C LEU A 50 -10.12 23.29 -23.79
N PRO A 51 -9.16 23.54 -24.72
CA PRO A 51 -9.21 22.95 -26.06
C PRO A 51 -9.23 21.41 -26.01
N LYS A 52 -10.05 20.77 -26.85
CA LYS A 52 -10.22 19.31 -26.87
C LYS A 52 -8.90 18.55 -26.96
N LYS A 53 -7.91 19.04 -27.69
CA LYS A 53 -6.58 18.42 -27.83
C LYS A 53 -5.83 18.37 -26.50
N GLU A 54 -5.92 19.41 -25.71
CA GLU A 54 -5.28 19.48 -24.38
C GLU A 54 -5.97 18.55 -23.38
N VAL A 55 -7.30 18.54 -23.37
CA VAL A 55 -8.11 17.65 -22.52
C VAL A 55 -7.77 16.18 -22.76
N ILE A 56 -7.61 15.78 -24.04
CA ILE A 56 -7.21 14.40 -24.37
C ILE A 56 -5.83 14.07 -23.77
N GLY A 57 -4.88 15.00 -23.85
CA GLY A 57 -3.55 14.82 -23.27
C GLY A 57 -3.58 14.70 -21.73
N LEU A 58 -4.35 15.56 -21.07
CA LEU A 58 -4.50 15.56 -19.59
C LEU A 58 -5.21 14.30 -19.10
N ARG A 59 -6.25 13.85 -19.79
CA ARG A 59 -6.94 12.59 -19.47
C ARG A 59 -6.00 11.39 -19.62
N HIS A 60 -5.23 11.33 -20.68
CA HIS A 60 -4.26 10.25 -20.88
C HIS A 60 -3.16 10.25 -19.80
N GLU A 61 -2.69 11.43 -19.38
CA GLU A 61 -1.76 11.58 -18.26
C GLU A 61 -2.42 11.08 -16.95
N MET A 62 -3.64 11.49 -16.66
CA MET A 62 -4.40 11.10 -15.48
C MET A 62 -4.60 9.56 -15.42
N ASP A 63 -5.10 8.96 -16.52
CA ASP A 63 -5.30 7.50 -16.60
C ASP A 63 -4.00 6.72 -16.37
N LYS A 64 -2.89 7.23 -16.93
CA LYS A 64 -1.59 6.61 -16.74
C LYS A 64 -1.09 6.71 -15.29
N LEU A 65 -1.26 7.85 -14.65
CA LEU A 65 -0.89 8.03 -13.25
C LEU A 65 -1.78 7.20 -12.32
N GLU A 66 -3.09 7.19 -12.54
CA GLU A 66 -4.03 6.39 -11.77
C GLU A 66 -3.73 4.89 -11.91
N LYS A 67 -3.42 4.42 -13.11
CA LYS A 67 -3.05 3.03 -13.36
C LYS A 67 -1.86 2.56 -12.50
N TYR A 68 -0.82 3.37 -12.35
CA TYR A 68 0.41 2.97 -11.68
C TYR A 68 0.50 3.41 -10.21
N LEU A 69 -0.15 4.50 -9.85
CA LEU A 69 -0.03 5.12 -8.52
C LEU A 69 -1.35 5.14 -7.73
N GLY A 70 -2.48 4.82 -8.37
CA GLY A 70 -3.79 4.88 -7.73
C GLY A 70 -3.89 4.09 -6.44
N GLY A 71 -3.24 2.92 -6.37
CA GLY A 71 -3.26 2.10 -5.16
C GLY A 71 -2.42 2.63 -4.00
N ILE A 72 -1.58 3.64 -4.23
CA ILE A 72 -0.73 4.27 -3.20
C ILE A 72 -0.98 5.77 -3.05
N LYS A 73 -2.00 6.33 -3.73
CA LYS A 73 -2.25 7.77 -3.76
C LYS A 73 -2.54 8.40 -2.41
N ASP A 74 -3.04 7.62 -1.47
CA ASP A 74 -3.39 8.07 -0.12
C ASP A 74 -2.42 7.56 0.95
N MET A 75 -1.28 7.00 0.55
CA MET A 75 -0.26 6.51 1.46
C MET A 75 0.48 7.69 2.13
N PRO A 76 0.34 7.88 3.45
CA PRO A 76 0.85 9.06 4.15
C PRO A 76 2.35 8.96 4.46
N LYS A 77 2.88 7.74 4.58
CA LYS A 77 4.28 7.46 4.96
C LYS A 77 4.75 6.14 4.36
N MET A 78 6.03 5.87 4.48
CA MET A 78 6.61 4.59 4.06
C MET A 78 5.93 3.41 4.74
N PRO A 79 5.72 2.29 4.02
CA PRO A 79 5.12 1.10 4.60
C PRO A 79 6.03 0.44 5.63
N GLY A 80 5.46 -0.15 6.67
CA GLY A 80 6.19 -0.92 7.69
C GLY A 80 6.59 -2.32 7.23
N ALA A 81 5.93 -2.87 6.21
CA ALA A 81 6.25 -4.15 5.58
C ALA A 81 5.78 -4.17 4.13
N LEU A 82 6.34 -5.06 3.33
CA LEU A 82 5.99 -5.26 1.93
C LEU A 82 5.57 -6.72 1.72
N PHE A 83 4.36 -6.95 1.19
CA PHE A 83 3.94 -8.26 0.69
C PHE A 83 4.11 -8.34 -0.82
N VAL A 84 4.85 -9.33 -1.29
CA VAL A 84 5.23 -9.50 -2.69
C VAL A 84 4.73 -10.83 -3.22
N VAL A 85 4.11 -10.79 -4.40
CA VAL A 85 3.80 -11.98 -5.19
C VAL A 85 4.77 -12.02 -6.36
N ASP A 86 5.42 -13.17 -6.58
CA ASP A 86 6.44 -13.37 -7.60
C ASP A 86 7.65 -12.43 -7.47
N PRO A 87 8.58 -12.72 -6.52
CA PRO A 87 9.80 -11.95 -6.29
C PRO A 87 10.62 -11.72 -7.56
N LYS A 88 10.65 -12.68 -8.46
CA LYS A 88 11.42 -12.61 -9.71
C LYS A 88 10.95 -11.49 -10.63
N LYS A 89 9.64 -11.23 -10.70
CA LYS A 89 9.08 -10.16 -11.53
C LYS A 89 9.25 -8.77 -10.92
N VAL A 90 9.37 -8.68 -9.60
CA VAL A 90 9.41 -7.40 -8.87
C VAL A 90 10.72 -7.20 -8.07
N LYS A 91 11.82 -7.72 -8.55
CA LYS A 91 13.17 -7.59 -7.92
C LYS A 91 13.51 -6.16 -7.50
N ILE A 92 13.07 -5.16 -8.26
CA ILE A 92 13.32 -3.74 -7.95
C ILE A 92 12.64 -3.36 -6.64
N ALA A 93 11.41 -3.80 -6.41
CA ALA A 93 10.67 -3.53 -5.17
C ALA A 93 11.39 -4.13 -3.95
N ILE A 94 11.85 -5.37 -4.07
CA ILE A 94 12.61 -6.07 -3.01
C ILE A 94 13.92 -5.36 -2.73
N ALA A 95 14.70 -5.01 -3.76
CA ALA A 95 15.95 -4.28 -3.60
C ALA A 95 15.75 -2.91 -2.93
N GLU A 96 14.66 -2.21 -3.23
CA GLU A 96 14.32 -0.95 -2.58
C GLU A 96 13.91 -1.16 -1.11
N ALA A 97 13.12 -2.19 -0.81
CA ALA A 97 12.70 -2.53 0.55
C ALA A 97 13.91 -2.88 1.43
N ILE A 98 14.80 -3.75 0.95
CA ILE A 98 16.04 -4.12 1.65
C ILE A 98 16.90 -2.88 1.93
N LYS A 99 17.06 -1.99 0.93
CA LYS A 99 17.85 -0.76 1.09
C LYS A 99 17.29 0.16 2.19
N LEU A 100 15.98 0.12 2.42
CA LEU A 100 15.30 0.94 3.42
C LEU A 100 15.05 0.20 4.75
N GLY A 101 15.44 -1.07 4.85
CA GLY A 101 15.20 -1.90 6.04
C GLY A 101 13.71 -2.24 6.23
N ILE A 102 12.93 -2.28 5.16
CA ILE A 102 11.51 -2.65 5.19
C ILE A 102 11.43 -4.17 5.03
N PRO A 103 10.87 -4.92 5.99
CA PRO A 103 10.74 -6.36 5.92
C PRO A 103 9.85 -6.78 4.75
N VAL A 104 10.26 -7.84 4.06
CA VAL A 104 9.60 -8.38 2.88
C VAL A 104 9.02 -9.76 3.18
N VAL A 105 7.71 -9.89 3.05
CA VAL A 105 6.99 -11.16 3.02
C VAL A 105 6.70 -11.50 1.56
N ALA A 106 7.07 -12.66 1.08
CA ALA A 106 6.87 -12.98 -0.34
C ALA A 106 6.42 -14.43 -0.58
N THR A 107 5.61 -14.61 -1.62
CA THR A 107 5.33 -15.94 -2.15
C THR A 107 6.52 -16.39 -2.98
N VAL A 108 7.11 -17.52 -2.62
CA VAL A 108 8.31 -18.07 -3.27
C VAL A 108 7.96 -19.37 -3.96
N ASP A 109 8.11 -19.41 -5.26
CA ASP A 109 8.01 -20.62 -6.10
C ASP A 109 9.42 -21.14 -6.44
N THR A 110 9.50 -22.22 -7.17
CA THR A 110 10.76 -22.89 -7.58
C THR A 110 11.71 -22.05 -8.41
N ASN A 111 11.24 -20.93 -8.95
CA ASN A 111 12.01 -19.98 -9.79
C ASN A 111 12.64 -18.82 -9.00
N CYS A 112 12.46 -18.78 -7.68
CA CYS A 112 12.91 -17.70 -6.80
C CYS A 112 13.89 -18.21 -5.74
N ASP A 113 14.77 -17.33 -5.29
CA ASP A 113 15.68 -17.58 -4.17
C ASP A 113 14.98 -17.18 -2.85
N PRO A 114 14.76 -18.10 -1.91
CA PRO A 114 14.14 -17.78 -0.63
C PRO A 114 15.00 -16.86 0.24
N ASP A 115 16.31 -16.81 0.03
CA ASP A 115 17.23 -15.98 0.81
C ASP A 115 17.16 -14.47 0.41
N GLU A 116 16.49 -14.16 -0.70
CA GLU A 116 16.25 -12.76 -1.13
C GLU A 116 15.14 -12.04 -0.32
N VAL A 117 14.42 -12.75 0.56
CA VAL A 117 13.27 -12.20 1.31
C VAL A 117 13.31 -12.60 2.78
N ASP A 118 12.76 -11.76 3.66
CA ASP A 118 12.80 -12.00 5.11
C ASP A 118 11.83 -13.12 5.54
N PHE A 119 10.66 -13.19 4.91
CA PHE A 119 9.61 -14.17 5.24
C PHE A 119 9.11 -14.87 3.97
N PRO A 120 9.76 -15.96 3.55
CA PRO A 120 9.33 -16.71 2.38
C PRO A 120 8.10 -17.56 2.68
N ILE A 121 7.09 -17.50 1.81
CA ILE A 121 5.90 -18.35 1.82
C ILE A 121 5.99 -19.29 0.63
N PRO A 122 6.29 -20.58 0.82
CA PRO A 122 6.35 -21.55 -0.28
C PRO A 122 4.96 -21.68 -0.94
N ALA A 123 4.82 -21.25 -2.17
CA ALA A 123 3.55 -21.28 -2.89
C ALA A 123 3.72 -21.12 -4.38
N ASN A 124 2.71 -21.58 -5.14
CA ASN A 124 2.62 -21.31 -6.57
C ASN A 124 2.18 -19.86 -6.81
N ASP A 125 2.99 -19.08 -7.52
CA ASP A 125 2.78 -17.66 -7.83
C ASP A 125 2.11 -17.42 -9.20
N ASP A 126 1.99 -18.45 -10.04
CA ASP A 126 1.34 -18.37 -11.36
C ASP A 126 -0.17 -18.68 -11.31
N ALA A 127 -0.62 -19.45 -10.32
CA ALA A 127 -2.01 -19.85 -10.22
C ALA A 127 -2.88 -18.78 -9.57
N ILE A 128 -3.84 -18.22 -10.31
CA ILE A 128 -4.78 -17.18 -9.84
C ILE A 128 -5.45 -17.56 -8.51
N ARG A 129 -5.82 -18.86 -8.35
CA ARG A 129 -6.47 -19.35 -7.13
C ARG A 129 -5.53 -19.35 -5.93
N ALA A 130 -4.25 -19.70 -6.12
CA ALA A 130 -3.24 -19.67 -5.07
C ALA A 130 -2.96 -18.22 -4.63
N VAL A 131 -2.71 -17.34 -5.59
CA VAL A 131 -2.51 -15.89 -5.33
C VAL A 131 -3.71 -15.28 -4.60
N LYS A 132 -4.95 -15.61 -5.00
CA LYS A 132 -6.15 -15.13 -4.33
C LYS A 132 -6.25 -15.61 -2.89
N LEU A 133 -5.97 -16.89 -2.64
CA LEU A 133 -5.98 -17.48 -1.30
C LEU A 133 -4.96 -16.79 -0.38
N LEU A 134 -3.73 -16.66 -0.86
CA LEU A 134 -2.64 -16.09 -0.06
C LEU A 134 -2.86 -14.59 0.20
N ALA A 135 -3.25 -13.84 -0.83
CA ALA A 135 -3.61 -12.43 -0.66
C ALA A 135 -4.77 -12.25 0.34
N GLY A 136 -5.77 -13.15 0.31
CA GLY A 136 -6.86 -13.16 1.28
C GLY A 136 -6.37 -13.44 2.70
N LYS A 137 -5.48 -14.41 2.89
CA LYS A 137 -4.90 -14.72 4.20
C LYS A 137 -4.02 -13.58 4.75
N MET A 138 -3.26 -12.92 3.88
CA MET A 138 -2.50 -11.73 4.27
C MET A 138 -3.43 -10.57 4.68
N ALA A 139 -4.51 -10.36 3.96
CA ALA A 139 -5.52 -9.36 4.32
C ALA A 139 -6.19 -9.69 5.66
N ASP A 140 -6.51 -10.96 5.91
CA ASP A 140 -7.07 -11.42 7.19
C ASP A 140 -6.09 -11.14 8.34
N ALA A 141 -4.80 -11.46 8.17
CA ALA A 141 -3.77 -11.20 9.17
C ALA A 141 -3.60 -9.71 9.49
N VAL A 142 -3.68 -8.84 8.48
CA VAL A 142 -3.64 -7.38 8.67
C VAL A 142 -4.86 -6.89 9.46
N LEU A 143 -6.04 -7.41 9.14
CA LEU A 143 -7.28 -7.03 9.85
C LEU A 143 -7.24 -7.52 11.32
N GLU A 144 -6.73 -8.72 11.55
CA GLU A 144 -6.57 -9.29 12.89
C GLU A 144 -5.57 -8.49 13.72
N GLY A 145 -4.42 -8.13 13.14
CA GLY A 145 -3.42 -7.29 13.81
C GLY A 145 -3.96 -5.91 14.19
N ARG A 146 -4.75 -5.28 13.30
CA ARG A 146 -5.40 -3.99 13.60
C ARG A 146 -6.45 -4.07 14.71
N GLN A 147 -7.19 -5.18 14.81
CA GLN A 147 -8.13 -5.40 15.90
C GLN A 147 -7.41 -5.55 17.24
N GLY A 148 -6.23 -6.20 17.26
CA GLY A 148 -5.37 -6.30 18.42
C GLY A 148 -4.87 -4.92 18.90
N GLU A 149 -4.34 -4.11 17.98
CA GLU A 149 -3.90 -2.73 18.30
C GLU A 149 -5.04 -1.87 18.87
N SER A 150 -6.21 -1.91 18.27
CA SER A 150 -7.36 -1.15 18.76
C SER A 150 -7.85 -1.62 20.14
N PHE A 151 -7.66 -2.89 20.47
CA PHE A 151 -7.99 -3.43 21.78
C PHE A 151 -6.96 -3.02 22.84
N GLU A 152 -5.67 -3.01 22.51
CA GLU A 152 -4.60 -2.53 23.39
C GLU A 152 -4.75 -1.03 23.67
N GLU A 153 -5.00 -0.20 22.64
CA GLU A 153 -5.28 1.22 22.81
C GLU A 153 -6.54 1.48 23.69
N ALA A 154 -7.59 0.69 23.52
CA ALA A 154 -8.77 0.78 24.34
C ALA A 154 -8.50 0.39 25.81
N LEU A 155 -7.65 -0.61 26.02
CA LEU A 155 -7.24 -1.05 27.36
C LEU A 155 -6.39 0.01 28.05
N ASP A 156 -5.43 0.60 27.34
CA ASP A 156 -4.57 1.67 27.85
C ASP A 156 -5.39 2.92 28.22
N ASN A 157 -6.38 3.29 27.40
CA ASN A 157 -7.29 4.39 27.70
C ASN A 157 -8.16 4.10 28.94
N MET A 158 -8.66 2.88 29.11
CA MET A 158 -9.41 2.48 30.32
C MET A 158 -8.55 2.51 31.59
N VAL A 159 -7.28 2.11 31.46
CA VAL A 159 -6.32 2.17 32.59
C VAL A 159 -5.98 3.62 32.93
N ALA A 160 -5.80 4.47 31.94
CA ALA A 160 -5.55 5.90 32.13
C ALA A 160 -6.74 6.60 32.81
N ASP A 161 -7.97 6.36 32.35
CA ASP A 161 -9.19 6.91 32.96
C ASP A 161 -9.38 6.43 34.40
N SER A 162 -9.11 5.16 34.69
CA SER A 162 -9.19 4.62 36.05
C SER A 162 -8.14 5.23 36.98
N ALA A 163 -6.93 5.54 36.46
CA ALA A 163 -5.87 6.19 37.23
C ALA A 163 -6.20 7.68 37.51
N GLU A 164 -6.88 8.35 36.63
CA GLU A 164 -7.38 9.73 36.85
C GLU A 164 -8.51 9.78 37.89
N MET A 165 -9.47 8.86 37.84
CA MET A 165 -10.53 8.76 38.84
C MET A 165 -10.00 8.49 40.26
N VAL A 166 -8.91 7.72 40.38
CA VAL A 166 -8.24 7.47 41.69
C VAL A 166 -7.49 8.72 42.19
N ARG A 167 -6.99 9.57 41.30
CA ARG A 167 -6.38 10.84 41.66
C ARG A 167 -7.35 11.89 42.12
N ASP A 168 -8.49 12.02 41.46
CA ASP A 168 -9.54 12.99 41.79
C ASP A 168 -10.37 12.58 43.03
N GLY A 169 -10.37 11.31 43.40
CA GLY A 169 -11.03 10.80 44.59
C GLY A 169 -10.25 10.98 45.91
N LYS A 170 -9.11 11.67 45.89
CA LYS A 170 -8.29 12.02 47.07
C LYS A 170 -8.23 13.53 47.34
N ALA A 171 -9.38 14.16 47.40
CA ALA A 171 -9.51 15.51 47.96
C ALA A 171 -10.61 15.51 49.05
#